data_2d6eb59eea180ebba56cd7f6b762d441
#
_entry.id   2d6eb59eea180ebba56cd7f6b762d441
#
_cell.length_a   1.000
_cell.length_b   1.000
_cell.length_c   1.000
_cell.angle_alpha   90.00
_cell.angle_beta   90.00
_cell.angle_gamma   90.00
#
_symmetry.space_group_name_H-M   'P 1'
#
loop_
_entity.id
_entity.type
_entity.pdbx_description
1 polymer ?
#
loop_
_entity_poly.entity_id
_entity_poly.type
_entity_poly.pdbx_seq_one_letter_code
_entity_poly.pdbx_strand_id
1 'polypeptide(L)'
;MLSPDASEEALRKLFRRQPVTELSDLLRVLETRSRMSVFRRLKVLGYLSSFTHAGRCYTLTEVARFDPWGLWFHRSVGFSRAGTLKATVVELVGGSSAGMTPKELLALLKLPVPNSLYNTLHDLADSGRVRRQKLAGLHLYLSSKAKRAKEQLAQRQEETAPQLPPPGQVPTETIIAVLVEALQAGDALVAASVVADRLRARAVSVAAAQVERVFGHYGLGPEKKTVVPGSRPSRSSER
;
A
#
# COMPACT_ATOMS: atom_id res chain seq x y z
N MET A 1 3.04 46.02 2.51
CA MET A 1 2.05 44.95 2.44
C MET A 1 1.39 45.05 1.07
N LEU A 2 1.45 43.96 0.27
CA LEU A 2 0.90 43.93 -1.08
C LEU A 2 -0.63 44.09 -1.06
N SER A 3 -1.18 44.66 -2.16
CA SER A 3 -2.64 44.69 -2.37
C SER A 3 -3.20 43.26 -2.50
N PRO A 4 -4.51 43.05 -2.33
CA PRO A 4 -5.11 41.73 -2.51
C PRO A 4 -4.73 41.06 -3.82
N ASP A 5 -4.92 41.75 -4.95
CA ASP A 5 -4.67 41.22 -6.30
C ASP A 5 -3.18 40.96 -6.55
N ALA A 6 -2.31 41.89 -6.14
CA ALA A 6 -0.86 41.69 -6.21
C ALA A 6 -0.38 40.49 -5.38
N SER A 7 -1.02 40.24 -4.23
CA SER A 7 -0.72 39.09 -3.37
C SER A 7 -1.10 37.78 -4.04
N GLU A 8 -2.24 37.69 -4.70
CA GLU A 8 -2.70 36.51 -5.40
C GLU A 8 -1.83 36.20 -6.62
N GLU A 9 -1.44 37.21 -7.39
CA GLU A 9 -0.54 37.05 -8.52
C GLU A 9 0.85 36.59 -8.06
N ALA A 10 1.39 37.19 -7.00
CA ALA A 10 2.66 36.79 -6.42
C ALA A 10 2.66 35.32 -5.96
N LEU A 11 1.56 34.86 -5.32
CA LEU A 11 1.39 33.47 -4.94
C LEU A 11 1.32 32.54 -6.16
N ARG A 12 0.52 32.86 -7.18
CA ARG A 12 0.45 32.07 -8.40
C ARG A 12 1.80 31.97 -9.12
N LYS A 13 2.53 33.08 -9.18
CA LYS A 13 3.90 33.11 -9.74
C LYS A 13 4.86 32.22 -8.94
N LEU A 14 4.78 32.26 -7.60
CA LEU A 14 5.55 31.38 -6.72
C LEU A 14 5.24 29.91 -7.04
N PHE A 15 3.97 29.50 -7.00
CA PHE A 15 3.57 28.08 -7.19
C PHE A 15 3.80 27.56 -8.60
N ARG A 16 3.88 28.41 -9.62
CA ARG A 16 4.31 28.00 -10.96
C ARG A 16 5.79 27.61 -11.01
N ARG A 17 6.63 28.29 -10.20
CA ARG A 17 8.08 28.00 -10.13
C ARG A 17 8.40 26.90 -9.14
N GLN A 18 7.69 26.88 -8.04
CA GLN A 18 7.86 25.97 -6.91
C GLN A 18 6.50 25.41 -6.51
N PRO A 19 6.09 24.27 -7.12
CA PRO A 19 4.77 23.69 -6.92
C PRO A 19 4.41 23.38 -5.46
N VAL A 20 5.42 23.17 -4.62
CA VAL A 20 5.28 22.93 -3.17
C VAL A 20 6.18 23.88 -2.42
N THR A 21 5.63 24.55 -1.40
CA THR A 21 6.35 25.57 -0.62
C THR A 21 6.00 25.46 0.87
N GLU A 22 6.81 26.06 1.71
CA GLU A 22 6.60 26.16 3.15
C GLU A 22 6.07 27.54 3.54
N LEU A 23 5.59 27.65 4.81
CA LEU A 23 5.06 28.92 5.34
C LEU A 23 6.07 30.06 5.28
N SER A 24 7.35 29.78 5.50
CA SER A 24 8.45 30.77 5.46
C SER A 24 8.54 31.48 4.11
N ASP A 25 8.42 30.73 3.03
CA ASP A 25 8.46 31.29 1.68
C ASP A 25 7.21 32.10 1.34
N LEU A 26 6.05 31.62 1.80
CA LEU A 26 4.78 32.34 1.66
C LEU A 26 4.81 33.69 2.39
N LEU A 27 5.35 33.72 3.61
CA LEU A 27 5.51 34.96 4.38
C LEU A 27 6.44 35.94 3.67
N ARG A 28 7.55 35.44 3.09
CA ARG A 28 8.54 36.23 2.33
C ARG A 28 7.92 36.84 1.08
N VAL A 29 7.23 36.03 0.29
CA VAL A 29 6.62 36.47 -1.00
C VAL A 29 5.51 37.48 -0.77
N LEU A 30 4.75 37.35 0.30
CA LEU A 30 3.66 38.29 0.66
C LEU A 30 4.13 39.49 1.49
N GLU A 31 5.43 39.59 1.75
CA GLU A 31 6.02 40.68 2.57
C GLU A 31 5.27 40.90 3.88
N THR A 32 4.89 39.82 4.56
CA THR A 32 4.12 39.85 5.79
C THR A 32 4.69 38.93 6.86
N ARG A 33 4.51 39.27 8.13
CA ARG A 33 4.78 38.40 9.27
C ARG A 33 3.53 37.68 9.78
N SER A 34 2.36 38.02 9.24
CA SER A 34 1.06 37.49 9.67
C SER A 34 0.71 36.20 8.97
N ARG A 35 0.76 35.09 9.70
CA ARG A 35 0.27 33.78 9.23
C ARG A 35 -1.20 33.83 8.78
N MET A 36 -2.04 34.55 9.52
CA MET A 36 -3.46 34.71 9.20
C MET A 36 -3.68 35.37 7.85
N SER A 37 -2.87 36.39 7.52
CA SER A 37 -2.91 37.07 6.23
C SER A 37 -2.56 36.13 5.10
N VAL A 38 -1.53 35.28 5.26
CA VAL A 38 -1.12 34.26 4.29
C VAL A 38 -2.29 33.29 4.04
N PHE A 39 -2.86 32.69 5.10
CA PHE A 39 -3.92 31.68 4.92
C PHE A 39 -5.22 32.28 4.38
N ARG A 40 -5.51 33.55 4.67
CA ARG A 40 -6.65 34.25 4.06
C ARG A 40 -6.49 34.34 2.53
N ARG A 41 -5.30 34.67 2.03
CA ARG A 41 -4.99 34.72 0.59
C ARG A 41 -5.00 33.34 -0.04
N LEU A 42 -4.34 32.36 0.59
CA LEU A 42 -4.36 30.97 0.11
C LEU A 42 -5.79 30.41 0.02
N LYS A 43 -6.65 30.77 0.98
CA LYS A 43 -8.06 30.31 0.98
C LYS A 43 -8.84 30.82 -0.23
N VAL A 44 -8.59 32.04 -0.69
CA VAL A 44 -9.20 32.62 -1.89
C VAL A 44 -8.79 31.83 -3.14
N LEU A 45 -7.50 31.46 -3.24
CA LEU A 45 -6.98 30.72 -4.38
C LEU A 45 -7.32 29.20 -4.35
N GLY A 46 -7.72 28.70 -3.19
CA GLY A 46 -7.84 27.26 -2.95
C GLY A 46 -6.47 26.62 -2.77
N TYR A 47 -6.22 26.07 -1.58
CA TYR A 47 -4.94 25.46 -1.27
C TYR A 47 -5.09 24.12 -0.56
N LEU A 48 -4.01 23.35 -0.59
CA LEU A 48 -3.88 22.09 0.12
C LEU A 48 -2.67 22.15 1.04
N SER A 49 -2.79 21.49 2.20
CA SER A 49 -1.67 21.21 3.07
C SER A 49 -1.25 19.73 2.93
N SER A 50 0.04 19.46 3.05
CA SER A 50 0.57 18.11 2.94
C SER A 50 0.07 17.21 4.07
N PHE A 51 -0.30 15.97 3.75
CA PHE A 51 -0.61 14.97 4.77
C PHE A 51 0.64 14.26 5.31
N THR A 52 1.79 14.37 4.64
CA THR A 52 3.06 13.74 5.03
C THR A 52 3.82 14.57 6.07
N HIS A 53 4.16 15.77 5.82
CA HIS A 53 5.06 16.62 6.61
C HIS A 53 4.32 17.41 7.71
N ALA A 54 3.40 16.80 8.43
CA ALA A 54 2.59 17.41 9.48
C ALA A 54 1.90 18.72 9.04
N GLY A 55 1.46 18.78 7.77
CA GLY A 55 0.76 19.93 7.22
C GLY A 55 1.63 21.17 6.96
N ARG A 56 2.96 21.05 6.99
CA ARG A 56 3.88 22.19 6.87
C ARG A 56 4.16 22.64 5.44
N CYS A 57 3.86 21.80 4.44
CA CYS A 57 4.02 22.13 3.03
C CYS A 57 2.66 22.43 2.40
N TYR A 58 2.65 23.38 1.48
CA TYR A 58 1.44 23.89 0.85
C TYR A 58 1.57 23.85 -0.67
N THR A 59 0.43 23.70 -1.34
CA THR A 59 0.28 23.81 -2.79
C THR A 59 -1.07 24.43 -3.13
N LEU A 60 -1.25 24.94 -4.35
CA LEU A 60 -2.57 25.35 -4.84
C LEU A 60 -3.31 24.15 -5.42
N THR A 61 -4.63 24.15 -5.28
CA THR A 61 -5.49 23.08 -5.82
C THR A 61 -5.33 22.94 -7.34
N GLU A 62 -5.13 24.06 -8.06
CA GLU A 62 -4.90 24.10 -9.50
C GLU A 62 -3.55 23.50 -9.96
N VAL A 63 -2.60 23.38 -9.04
CA VAL A 63 -1.25 22.83 -9.32
C VAL A 63 -1.21 21.32 -9.09
N ALA A 64 -2.01 20.81 -8.14
CA ALA A 64 -2.01 19.41 -7.76
C ALA A 64 -2.59 18.51 -8.87
N ARG A 65 -1.87 17.46 -9.24
CA ARG A 65 -2.29 16.45 -10.23
C ARG A 65 -2.54 15.13 -9.51
N PHE A 66 -3.79 14.91 -9.13
CA PHE A 66 -4.17 13.72 -8.38
C PHE A 66 -4.24 12.47 -9.25
N ASP A 67 -3.75 11.38 -8.69
CA ASP A 67 -3.93 10.04 -9.22
C ASP A 67 -5.37 9.50 -8.98
N PRO A 68 -5.72 8.29 -9.43
CA PRO A 68 -7.05 7.70 -9.21
C PRO A 68 -7.41 7.52 -7.73
N TRP A 69 -6.43 7.46 -6.83
CA TRP A 69 -6.62 7.39 -5.38
C TRP A 69 -6.83 8.76 -4.72
N GLY A 70 -6.82 9.84 -5.52
CA GLY A 70 -6.91 11.21 -5.00
C GLY A 70 -5.63 11.68 -4.30
N LEU A 71 -4.48 11.06 -4.58
CA LEU A 71 -3.18 11.38 -4.04
C LEU A 71 -2.32 12.09 -5.09
N TRP A 72 -1.51 13.03 -4.63
CA TRP A 72 -0.48 13.65 -5.45
C TRP A 72 0.81 13.79 -4.66
N PHE A 73 1.91 13.36 -5.26
CA PHE A 73 3.25 13.46 -4.68
C PHE A 73 4.12 14.37 -5.50
N HIS A 74 4.73 15.33 -4.82
CA HIS A 74 5.83 16.11 -5.38
C HIS A 74 7.10 15.80 -4.59
N ARG A 75 8.03 15.06 -5.20
CA ARG A 75 9.17 14.45 -4.49
C ARG A 75 8.67 13.57 -3.31
N SER A 76 9.06 13.92 -2.07
CA SER A 76 8.64 13.22 -0.84
C SER A 76 7.39 13.81 -0.18
N VAL A 77 6.85 14.92 -0.69
CA VAL A 77 5.71 15.60 -0.09
C VAL A 77 4.42 15.11 -0.70
N GLY A 78 3.53 14.55 0.12
CA GLY A 78 2.23 14.02 -0.30
C GLY A 78 1.06 14.93 0.03
N PHE A 79 0.17 15.10 -0.93
CA PHE A 79 -1.09 15.83 -0.84
C PHE A 79 -2.25 14.91 -1.20
N SER A 80 -3.40 15.15 -0.58
CA SER A 80 -4.62 14.40 -0.85
C SER A 80 -5.76 15.36 -1.16
N ARG A 81 -6.65 14.93 -2.05
CA ARG A 81 -7.91 15.64 -2.31
C ARG A 81 -8.76 15.76 -1.03
N ALA A 82 -8.69 14.77 -0.16
CA ALA A 82 -9.35 14.78 1.16
C ALA A 82 -8.67 15.71 2.18
N GLY A 83 -7.47 16.22 1.90
CA GLY A 83 -6.71 17.17 2.70
C GLY A 83 -5.90 16.52 3.82
N THR A 84 -6.50 16.14 4.93
CA THR A 84 -5.78 15.61 6.10
C THR A 84 -5.49 14.11 5.99
N LEU A 85 -4.44 13.62 6.69
CA LEU A 85 -4.14 12.18 6.74
C LEU A 85 -5.36 11.35 7.20
N LYS A 86 -6.08 11.80 8.23
CA LYS A 86 -7.28 11.12 8.73
C LYS A 86 -8.37 11.03 7.67
N ALA A 87 -8.67 12.11 6.97
CA ALA A 87 -9.68 12.12 5.91
C ALA A 87 -9.24 11.26 4.72
N THR A 88 -7.97 11.32 4.35
CA THR A 88 -7.38 10.51 3.28
C THR A 88 -7.51 9.01 3.57
N VAL A 89 -7.17 8.57 4.77
CA VAL A 89 -7.29 7.15 5.16
C VAL A 89 -8.75 6.69 5.09
N VAL A 90 -9.70 7.51 5.55
CA VAL A 90 -11.14 7.18 5.46
C VAL A 90 -11.58 7.04 4.02
N GLU A 91 -11.14 7.93 3.13
CA GLU A 91 -11.49 7.91 1.70
C GLU A 91 -10.89 6.67 1.01
N LEU A 92 -9.60 6.39 1.24
CA LEU A 92 -8.91 5.22 0.69
C LEU A 92 -9.56 3.91 1.14
N VAL A 93 -9.80 3.75 2.44
CA VAL A 93 -10.45 2.57 2.99
C VAL A 93 -11.88 2.43 2.46
N GLY A 94 -12.64 3.51 2.41
CA GLY A 94 -14.02 3.51 1.92
C GLY A 94 -14.14 3.21 0.43
N GLY A 95 -13.17 3.68 -0.37
CA GLY A 95 -13.11 3.50 -1.82
C GLY A 95 -12.56 2.14 -2.27
N SER A 96 -11.81 1.45 -1.41
CA SER A 96 -11.23 0.15 -1.77
C SER A 96 -12.32 -0.93 -1.96
N SER A 97 -12.06 -1.90 -2.83
CA SER A 97 -12.97 -3.04 -3.07
C SER A 97 -12.98 -4.03 -1.91
N ALA A 98 -11.83 -4.27 -1.30
CA ALA A 98 -11.58 -5.36 -0.35
C ALA A 98 -11.13 -4.88 1.04
N GLY A 99 -11.35 -3.58 1.38
CA GLY A 99 -10.74 -2.98 2.56
C GLY A 99 -9.23 -2.84 2.41
N MET A 100 -8.55 -2.36 3.45
CA MET A 100 -7.10 -2.13 3.38
C MET A 100 -6.38 -2.54 4.65
N THR A 101 -5.22 -3.15 4.50
CA THR A 101 -4.29 -3.44 5.59
C THR A 101 -3.39 -2.23 5.87
N PRO A 102 -2.77 -2.11 7.06
CA PRO A 102 -1.78 -1.07 7.34
C PRO A 102 -0.61 -1.08 6.34
N LYS A 103 -0.19 -2.27 5.89
CA LYS A 103 0.91 -2.42 4.92
C LYS A 103 0.54 -1.81 3.57
N GLU A 104 -0.67 -2.06 3.06
CA GLU A 104 -1.17 -1.48 1.82
C GLU A 104 -1.30 0.04 1.93
N LEU A 105 -1.84 0.54 3.05
CA LEU A 105 -1.93 1.98 3.31
C LEU A 105 -0.55 2.65 3.38
N LEU A 106 0.43 2.03 4.05
CA LEU A 106 1.81 2.55 4.09
C LEU A 106 2.43 2.63 2.70
N ALA A 107 2.22 1.61 1.87
CA ALA A 107 2.73 1.58 0.50
C ALA A 107 2.14 2.70 -0.36
N LEU A 108 0.84 2.98 -0.23
CA LEU A 108 0.17 4.06 -0.97
C LEU A 108 0.55 5.44 -0.44
N LEU A 109 0.53 5.64 0.88
CA LEU A 109 0.72 6.95 1.51
C LEU A 109 2.18 7.39 1.58
N LYS A 110 3.14 6.48 1.43
CA LYS A 110 4.60 6.76 1.46
C LYS A 110 5.00 7.65 2.64
N LEU A 111 4.44 7.35 3.82
CA LEU A 111 4.67 8.18 5.01
C LEU A 111 6.12 8.04 5.50
N PRO A 112 6.81 9.15 5.82
CA PRO A 112 8.18 9.12 6.33
C PRO A 112 8.25 8.50 7.74
N VAL A 113 7.15 8.56 8.50
CA VAL A 113 7.04 7.98 9.84
C VAL A 113 5.84 7.04 9.90
N PRO A 114 6.05 5.71 9.84
CA PRO A 114 4.96 4.73 9.86
C PRO A 114 4.02 4.83 11.08
N ASN A 115 4.55 5.19 12.25
CA ASN A 115 3.76 5.33 13.48
C ASN A 115 2.62 6.35 13.37
N SER A 116 2.75 7.36 12.52
CA SER A 116 1.68 8.33 12.29
C SER A 116 0.44 7.70 11.66
N LEU A 117 0.62 6.67 10.80
CA LEU A 117 -0.49 5.90 10.27
C LEU A 117 -1.15 5.04 11.34
N TYR A 118 -0.35 4.30 12.15
CA TYR A 118 -0.90 3.44 13.19
C TYR A 118 -1.72 4.22 14.21
N ASN A 119 -1.24 5.38 14.67
CA ASN A 119 -1.99 6.27 15.54
C ASN A 119 -3.28 6.77 14.87
N THR A 120 -3.18 7.16 13.59
CA THR A 120 -4.36 7.58 12.82
C THR A 120 -5.40 6.47 12.68
N LEU A 121 -4.98 5.23 12.40
CA LEU A 121 -5.87 4.09 12.29
C LEU A 121 -6.55 3.73 13.61
N HIS A 122 -5.83 3.85 14.73
CA HIS A 122 -6.39 3.68 16.06
C HIS A 122 -7.49 4.71 16.32
N ASP A 123 -7.17 6.00 16.19
CA ASP A 123 -8.14 7.09 16.38
C ASP A 123 -9.38 6.95 15.49
N LEU A 124 -9.20 6.53 14.23
CA LEU A 124 -10.30 6.35 13.28
C LEU A 124 -11.17 5.14 13.62
N ALA A 125 -10.58 4.07 14.13
CA ALA A 125 -11.32 2.89 14.58
C ALA A 125 -12.12 3.20 15.86
N ASP A 126 -11.52 3.87 16.83
CA ASP A 126 -12.15 4.25 18.09
C ASP A 126 -13.28 5.25 17.89
N SER A 127 -13.11 6.18 16.95
CA SER A 127 -14.17 7.13 16.56
C SER A 127 -15.23 6.54 15.63
N GLY A 128 -15.15 5.27 15.27
CA GLY A 128 -16.11 4.59 14.39
C GLY A 128 -16.07 5.06 12.92
N ARG A 129 -15.07 5.85 12.53
CA ARG A 129 -14.93 6.34 11.14
C ARG A 129 -14.42 5.28 10.18
N VAL A 130 -13.74 4.27 10.67
CA VAL A 130 -13.42 3.02 9.98
C VAL A 130 -13.72 1.85 10.91
N ARG A 131 -13.94 0.66 10.35
CA ARG A 131 -14.09 -0.58 11.13
C ARG A 131 -12.78 -1.34 11.08
N ARG A 132 -12.33 -1.86 12.21
CA ARG A 132 -11.17 -2.76 12.28
C ARG A 132 -11.65 -4.18 12.47
N GLN A 133 -11.19 -5.11 11.65
CA GLN A 133 -11.48 -6.54 11.75
C GLN A 133 -10.18 -7.34 11.61
N LYS A 134 -10.09 -8.48 12.28
CA LYS A 134 -8.97 -9.41 12.11
C LYS A 134 -9.38 -10.50 11.12
N LEU A 135 -8.57 -10.72 10.08
CA LEU A 135 -8.76 -11.76 9.08
C LEU A 135 -7.43 -12.46 8.85
N ALA A 136 -7.40 -13.78 9.00
CA ALA A 136 -6.19 -14.60 8.82
C ALA A 136 -4.95 -14.04 9.57
N GLY A 137 -5.14 -13.56 10.80
CA GLY A 137 -4.05 -12.98 11.61
C GLY A 137 -3.72 -11.50 11.33
N LEU A 138 -4.18 -10.94 10.21
CA LEU A 138 -3.92 -9.56 9.81
C LEU A 138 -5.07 -8.62 10.23
N HIS A 139 -4.73 -7.37 10.56
CA HIS A 139 -5.71 -6.32 10.75
C HIS A 139 -6.14 -5.74 9.41
N LEU A 140 -7.45 -5.77 9.17
CA LEU A 140 -8.10 -5.19 8.00
C LEU A 140 -8.96 -4.00 8.44
N TYR A 141 -8.83 -2.90 7.72
CA TYR A 141 -9.63 -1.70 7.91
C TYR A 141 -10.67 -1.58 6.80
N LEU A 142 -11.92 -1.37 7.21
CA LEU A 142 -13.10 -1.41 6.37
C LEU A 142 -13.88 -0.10 6.51
N SER A 143 -14.77 0.16 5.56
CA SER A 143 -15.70 1.29 5.60
C SER A 143 -16.50 1.30 6.91
N SER A 144 -16.81 2.50 7.42
CA SER A 144 -17.75 2.66 8.54
C SER A 144 -19.18 2.21 8.19
N LYS A 145 -19.56 2.29 6.89
CA LYS A 145 -20.87 1.86 6.41
C LYS A 145 -20.96 0.33 6.42
N ALA A 146 -21.93 -0.23 7.20
CA ALA A 146 -22.06 -1.67 7.43
C ALA A 146 -22.17 -2.49 6.12
N LYS A 147 -22.99 -2.06 5.17
CA LYS A 147 -23.16 -2.72 3.88
C LYS A 147 -21.83 -2.79 3.12
N ARG A 148 -21.13 -1.67 2.98
CA ARG A 148 -19.85 -1.62 2.29
C ARG A 148 -18.77 -2.44 2.98
N ALA A 149 -18.71 -2.41 4.30
CA ALA A 149 -17.76 -3.21 5.07
C ALA A 149 -17.97 -4.73 4.85
N LYS A 150 -19.23 -5.18 4.76
CA LYS A 150 -19.56 -6.59 4.47
C LYS A 150 -19.11 -7.00 3.06
N GLU A 151 -19.36 -6.14 2.07
CA GLU A 151 -18.91 -6.35 0.69
C GLU A 151 -17.36 -6.42 0.60
N GLN A 152 -16.67 -5.48 1.24
CA GLN A 152 -15.21 -5.45 1.30
C GLN A 152 -14.62 -6.70 1.97
N LEU A 153 -15.24 -7.16 3.04
CA LEU A 153 -14.80 -8.37 3.74
C LEU A 153 -14.98 -9.62 2.86
N ALA A 154 -16.13 -9.76 2.21
CA ALA A 154 -16.39 -10.86 1.30
C ALA A 154 -15.39 -10.89 0.14
N GLN A 155 -15.14 -9.73 -0.47
CA GLN A 155 -14.15 -9.60 -1.55
C GLN A 155 -12.74 -9.98 -1.06
N ARG A 156 -12.33 -9.51 0.12
CA ARG A 156 -11.02 -9.87 0.69
C ARG A 156 -10.91 -11.36 0.98
N GLN A 157 -11.97 -11.98 1.46
CA GLN A 157 -12.00 -13.42 1.69
C GLN A 157 -11.86 -14.20 0.39
N GLU A 158 -12.51 -13.75 -0.68
CA GLU A 158 -12.38 -14.35 -2.01
C GLU A 158 -10.95 -14.20 -2.57
N GLU A 159 -10.35 -13.00 -2.47
CA GLU A 159 -8.96 -12.75 -2.89
C GLU A 159 -7.91 -13.54 -2.10
N THR A 160 -8.19 -13.81 -0.81
CA THR A 160 -7.31 -14.56 0.08
C THR A 160 -7.66 -16.04 0.16
N ALA A 161 -8.78 -16.45 -0.40
CA ALA A 161 -9.13 -17.85 -0.46
C ALA A 161 -8.03 -18.62 -1.23
N PRO A 162 -7.50 -19.71 -0.68
CA PRO A 162 -6.59 -20.55 -1.45
C PRO A 162 -7.34 -20.95 -2.73
N GLN A 163 -6.78 -20.62 -3.88
CA GLN A 163 -7.33 -21.06 -5.15
C GLN A 163 -7.21 -22.58 -5.20
N LEU A 164 -8.25 -23.26 -4.74
CA LEU A 164 -8.33 -24.71 -4.87
C LEU A 164 -8.33 -25.05 -6.38
N PRO A 165 -7.60 -26.10 -6.78
CA PRO A 165 -7.71 -26.59 -8.14
C PRO A 165 -9.18 -26.95 -8.44
N PRO A 166 -9.60 -26.87 -9.72
CA PRO A 166 -10.99 -27.11 -10.11
C PRO A 166 -11.53 -28.40 -9.51
N PRO A 167 -12.79 -28.40 -9.03
CA PRO A 167 -13.38 -29.56 -8.37
C PRO A 167 -13.25 -30.83 -9.27
N GLY A 168 -12.73 -31.92 -8.70
CA GLY A 168 -12.60 -33.21 -9.36
C GLY A 168 -11.20 -33.61 -9.81
N GLN A 169 -10.18 -32.75 -9.71
CA GLN A 169 -8.83 -33.10 -10.16
C GLN A 169 -7.87 -33.61 -9.07
N VAL A 170 -7.93 -33.04 -7.85
CA VAL A 170 -7.14 -33.53 -6.70
C VAL A 170 -7.92 -33.29 -5.41
N PRO A 171 -8.06 -34.25 -4.51
CA PRO A 171 -8.70 -34.08 -3.22
C PRO A 171 -7.94 -33.07 -2.36
N THR A 172 -8.66 -32.26 -1.56
CA THR A 172 -8.06 -31.24 -0.68
C THR A 172 -7.03 -31.83 0.28
N GLU A 173 -7.31 -33.00 0.84
CA GLU A 173 -6.37 -33.71 1.73
C GLU A 173 -5.06 -34.07 1.01
N THR A 174 -5.16 -34.47 -0.26
CA THR A 174 -3.98 -34.75 -1.09
C THR A 174 -3.16 -33.50 -1.38
N ILE A 175 -3.83 -32.35 -1.60
CA ILE A 175 -3.17 -31.05 -1.78
C ILE A 175 -2.41 -30.67 -0.52
N ILE A 176 -3.05 -30.77 0.65
CA ILE A 176 -2.42 -30.50 1.94
C ILE A 176 -1.21 -31.40 2.15
N ALA A 177 -1.33 -32.69 1.87
CA ALA A 177 -0.23 -33.64 2.00
C ALA A 177 0.96 -33.27 1.08
N VAL A 178 0.70 -32.88 -0.17
CA VAL A 178 1.72 -32.42 -1.13
C VAL A 178 2.44 -31.15 -0.62
N LEU A 179 1.69 -30.18 -0.10
CA LEU A 179 2.25 -28.94 0.41
C LEU A 179 3.09 -29.18 1.67
N VAL A 180 2.64 -30.04 2.58
CA VAL A 180 3.37 -30.41 3.79
C VAL A 180 4.68 -31.12 3.43
N GLU A 181 4.66 -32.04 2.48
CA GLU A 181 5.86 -32.75 2.02
C GLU A 181 6.85 -31.80 1.33
N ALA A 182 6.35 -30.85 0.55
CA ALA A 182 7.17 -29.82 -0.08
C ALA A 182 7.83 -28.89 0.95
N LEU A 183 7.13 -28.54 2.04
CA LEU A 183 7.67 -27.73 3.14
C LEU A 183 8.73 -28.52 3.95
N GLN A 184 8.52 -29.80 4.19
CA GLN A 184 9.47 -30.66 4.91
C GLN A 184 10.78 -30.92 4.13
N ALA A 185 10.73 -30.75 2.82
CA ALA A 185 11.90 -30.89 1.95
C ALA A 185 12.91 -29.73 2.06
N GLY A 186 12.55 -28.64 2.74
CA GLY A 186 13.41 -27.47 2.93
C GLY A 186 13.64 -26.66 1.66
N ASP A 187 14.76 -25.93 1.58
CA ASP A 187 15.07 -25.00 0.48
C ASP A 187 15.36 -25.68 -0.87
N ALA A 188 15.51 -26.99 -0.91
CA ALA A 188 15.69 -27.74 -2.14
C ALA A 188 14.33 -28.20 -2.66
N LEU A 189 13.90 -27.64 -3.78
CA LEU A 189 12.70 -28.10 -4.51
C LEU A 189 12.90 -29.57 -4.90
N VAL A 190 12.14 -30.43 -4.25
CA VAL A 190 12.12 -31.88 -4.57
C VAL A 190 11.30 -32.06 -5.84
N ALA A 191 11.78 -32.89 -6.76
CA ALA A 191 11.04 -33.21 -7.99
C ALA A 191 9.67 -33.81 -7.65
N ALA A 192 8.65 -33.47 -8.45
CA ALA A 192 7.26 -33.90 -8.22
C ALA A 192 7.13 -35.43 -8.15
N SER A 193 7.94 -36.18 -8.89
CA SER A 193 8.03 -37.63 -8.80
C SER A 193 8.44 -38.13 -7.41
N VAL A 194 9.44 -37.50 -6.81
CA VAL A 194 9.94 -37.87 -5.47
C VAL A 194 8.89 -37.59 -4.39
N VAL A 195 8.17 -36.48 -4.50
CA VAL A 195 7.05 -36.15 -3.59
C VAL A 195 5.92 -37.15 -3.75
N ALA A 196 5.57 -37.54 -5.00
CA ALA A 196 4.57 -38.53 -5.25
C ALA A 196 4.95 -39.92 -4.68
N ASP A 197 6.22 -40.31 -4.76
CA ASP A 197 6.71 -41.58 -4.22
C ASP A 197 6.71 -41.58 -2.67
N ARG A 198 7.09 -40.47 -2.04
CA ARG A 198 7.02 -40.33 -0.58
C ARG A 198 5.59 -40.35 -0.06
N LEU A 199 4.65 -39.71 -0.75
CA LEU A 199 3.24 -39.74 -0.40
C LEU A 199 2.63 -41.15 -0.60
N ARG A 200 3.03 -41.85 -1.63
CA ARG A 200 2.62 -43.23 -1.85
C ARG A 200 3.09 -44.15 -0.73
N ALA A 201 4.32 -43.93 -0.21
CA ALA A 201 4.83 -44.66 0.95
C ALA A 201 4.02 -44.41 2.24
N ARG A 202 3.28 -43.28 2.29
CA ARG A 202 2.36 -42.91 3.38
C ARG A 202 0.89 -43.27 3.07
N ALA A 203 0.66 -44.14 2.13
CA ALA A 203 -0.68 -44.56 1.66
C ALA A 203 -1.54 -43.46 1.01
N VAL A 204 -0.94 -42.34 0.62
CA VAL A 204 -1.62 -41.28 -0.15
C VAL A 204 -1.33 -41.48 -1.64
N SER A 205 -2.36 -41.93 -2.39
CA SER A 205 -2.24 -42.20 -3.84
C SER A 205 -2.32 -40.88 -4.61
N VAL A 206 -1.20 -40.44 -5.19
CA VAL A 206 -1.12 -39.25 -6.04
C VAL A 206 -0.13 -39.51 -7.19
N ALA A 207 -0.49 -39.07 -8.40
CA ALA A 207 0.41 -39.13 -9.55
C ALA A 207 1.36 -37.90 -9.58
N ALA A 208 2.56 -38.10 -10.14
CA ALA A 208 3.55 -37.01 -10.27
C ALA A 208 2.95 -35.82 -11.05
N ALA A 209 2.15 -36.04 -12.09
CA ALA A 209 1.45 -34.99 -12.83
C ALA A 209 0.43 -34.19 -11.98
N GLN A 210 -0.12 -34.77 -10.93
CA GLN A 210 -1.00 -34.08 -9.99
C GLN A 210 -0.17 -33.21 -9.03
N VAL A 211 0.99 -33.70 -8.58
CA VAL A 211 1.93 -32.93 -7.76
C VAL A 211 2.45 -31.73 -8.55
N GLU A 212 2.84 -31.89 -9.82
CA GLU A 212 3.26 -30.79 -10.70
C GLU A 212 2.16 -29.72 -10.85
N ARG A 213 0.91 -30.12 -11.00
CA ARG A 213 -0.22 -29.18 -11.05
C ARG A 213 -0.39 -28.41 -9.75
N VAL A 214 -0.25 -29.06 -8.61
CA VAL A 214 -0.27 -28.40 -7.29
C VAL A 214 0.89 -27.43 -7.17
N PHE A 215 2.11 -27.84 -7.54
CA PHE A 215 3.28 -26.97 -7.53
C PHE A 215 3.10 -25.76 -8.45
N GLY A 216 2.62 -25.94 -9.67
CA GLY A 216 2.34 -24.86 -10.60
C GLY A 216 1.29 -23.89 -10.07
N HIS A 217 0.23 -24.42 -9.45
CA HIS A 217 -0.85 -23.61 -8.90
C HIS A 217 -0.39 -22.74 -7.71
N TYR A 218 0.41 -23.30 -6.81
CA TYR A 218 0.93 -22.58 -5.64
C TYR A 218 2.27 -21.89 -5.88
N GLY A 219 2.77 -21.87 -7.12
CA GLY A 219 4.02 -21.20 -7.48
C GLY A 219 5.27 -21.86 -6.92
N LEU A 220 5.22 -23.15 -6.64
CA LEU A 220 6.33 -23.99 -6.14
C LEU A 220 7.13 -24.65 -7.27
N GLY A 221 7.01 -24.19 -8.52
CA GLY A 221 7.73 -24.74 -9.67
C GLY A 221 9.20 -24.35 -9.73
N PRO A 222 10.04 -25.13 -10.45
CA PRO A 222 11.48 -24.90 -10.55
C PRO A 222 11.89 -23.60 -11.25
N GLU A 223 10.98 -22.91 -11.91
CA GLU A 223 11.27 -21.70 -12.71
C GLU A 223 11.46 -20.41 -11.90
N LYS A 224 11.34 -20.41 -10.57
CA LYS A 224 11.53 -19.20 -9.73
C LYS A 224 12.85 -19.16 -8.96
N LYS A 225 13.92 -19.82 -9.42
CA LYS A 225 15.26 -19.40 -9.00
C LYS A 225 15.68 -18.21 -9.85
N THR A 226 15.33 -17.03 -9.40
CA THR A 226 15.96 -15.80 -9.86
C THR A 226 17.44 -15.90 -9.53
N VAL A 227 18.24 -16.15 -10.55
CA VAL A 227 19.71 -16.06 -10.46
C VAL A 227 20.00 -14.62 -10.02
N VAL A 228 20.50 -14.44 -8.82
CA VAL A 228 21.12 -13.19 -8.39
C VAL A 228 22.43 -13.08 -9.14
N PRO A 229 22.60 -12.14 -10.08
CA PRO A 229 23.89 -11.95 -10.74
C PRO A 229 24.81 -11.17 -9.80
N GLY A 230 25.94 -11.76 -9.41
CA GLY A 230 27.05 -10.98 -8.90
C GLY A 230 27.77 -11.48 -7.67
N SER A 231 28.41 -12.64 -7.73
CA SER A 231 29.63 -12.86 -6.98
C SER A 231 30.81 -12.63 -7.94
N ARG A 232 31.47 -11.49 -7.83
CA ARG A 232 32.77 -11.27 -8.47
C ARG A 232 33.81 -12.25 -7.91
N PRO A 233 34.62 -12.94 -8.73
CA PRO A 233 35.72 -13.67 -8.22
C PRO A 233 36.78 -12.71 -7.67
N SER A 234 37.21 -12.95 -6.43
CA SER A 234 38.34 -12.29 -5.83
C SER A 234 39.60 -12.62 -6.67
N ARG A 235 40.22 -11.61 -7.22
CA ARG A 235 41.59 -11.73 -7.78
C ARG A 235 42.57 -11.96 -6.64
N SER A 236 43.12 -13.14 -6.58
CA SER A 236 44.37 -13.41 -5.91
C SER A 236 45.48 -12.58 -6.59
N SER A 237 46.11 -11.69 -5.87
CA SER A 237 47.38 -11.08 -6.27
C SER A 237 48.49 -11.94 -5.73
N GLU A 238 49.12 -12.66 -6.63
CA GLU A 238 50.50 -13.11 -6.43
C GLU A 238 51.46 -12.02 -6.86
N ARG A 239 52.46 -11.82 -6.00
CA ARG A 239 53.71 -11.07 -6.03
C ARG A 239 53.68 -9.59 -5.64
#